data_ec237623afe9888fba06a7017871fc55
#
_entry.id   ec237623afe9888fba06a7017871fc55
#
_cell.length_a   1.000
_cell.length_b   1.000
_cell.length_c   1.000
_cell.angle_alpha   90.00
_cell.angle_beta   90.00
_cell.angle_gamma   90.00
#
_symmetry.space_group_name_H-M   'P 1'
#
loop_
_entity.id
_entity.type
_entity.pdbx_description
1 polymer ?
#
loop_
_entity_poly.entity_id
_entity_poly.type
_entity_poly.pdbx_seq_one_letter_code
_entity_poly.pdbx_strand_id
1 'polypeptide(L)'
;MVIRNSIKNILLVMLAAFILSACAAKTTKKIETQIAGDTYAGEETVKYLATGVPDRVFFATNKSVLTTASRDTLRKQAAWLRENKSINVTVEGHADERGTREYNLALGERRANAAKDYLMTYGISGNRIATISYGKERPVNSGSGPLAWSQNRRSVTVKAN
;
A
#
# COMPACT_ATOMS: atom_id res chain seq x y z
N MET A 1 27.33 43.86 -29.78
CA MET A 1 27.77 42.88 -28.76
C MET A 1 26.70 42.57 -27.70
N VAL A 2 25.86 43.52 -27.30
CA VAL A 2 24.81 43.39 -26.27
C VAL A 2 23.66 42.44 -26.66
N ILE A 3 23.18 42.47 -27.91
CA ILE A 3 22.04 41.68 -28.40
C ILE A 3 22.35 40.17 -28.39
N ARG A 4 23.59 39.76 -28.68
CA ARG A 4 24.01 38.35 -28.74
C ARG A 4 24.02 37.69 -27.33
N ASN A 5 24.29 38.48 -26.28
CA ASN A 5 24.25 37.97 -24.90
C ASN A 5 22.81 37.82 -24.34
N SER A 6 21.91 38.75 -24.76
CA SER A 6 20.49 38.66 -24.39
C SER A 6 19.83 37.42 -24.98
N ILE A 7 20.10 37.08 -26.23
CA ILE A 7 19.55 35.88 -26.90
C ILE A 7 20.03 34.60 -26.20
N LYS A 8 21.33 34.53 -25.83
CA LYS A 8 21.87 33.39 -25.09
C LYS A 8 21.22 33.18 -23.73
N ASN A 9 20.97 34.26 -23.00
CA ASN A 9 20.32 34.19 -21.69
C ASN A 9 18.84 33.76 -21.80
N ILE A 10 18.12 34.23 -22.83
CA ILE A 10 16.72 33.81 -23.08
C ILE A 10 16.68 32.34 -23.48
N LEU A 11 17.61 31.85 -24.29
CA LEU A 11 17.70 30.43 -24.68
C LEU A 11 18.00 29.52 -23.49
N LEU A 12 18.87 29.96 -22.55
CA LEU A 12 19.24 29.25 -21.34
C LEU A 12 18.05 29.13 -20.36
N VAL A 13 17.26 30.19 -20.22
CA VAL A 13 16.05 30.20 -19.37
C VAL A 13 14.96 29.30 -19.95
N MET A 14 14.76 29.32 -21.27
CA MET A 14 13.81 28.43 -21.95
C MET A 14 14.22 26.94 -21.84
N LEU A 15 15.52 26.63 -21.92
CA LEU A 15 16.01 25.25 -21.75
C LEU A 15 15.82 24.76 -20.30
N ALA A 16 16.04 25.60 -19.30
CA ALA A 16 15.83 25.26 -17.89
C ALA A 16 14.35 25.01 -17.56
N ALA A 17 13.43 25.78 -18.16
CA ALA A 17 11.97 25.57 -17.99
C ALA A 17 11.51 24.23 -18.60
N PHE A 18 12.11 23.80 -19.71
CA PHE A 18 11.77 22.54 -20.37
C PHE A 18 12.23 21.31 -19.55
N ILE A 19 13.36 21.40 -18.86
CA ILE A 19 13.89 20.32 -18.02
C ILE A 19 13.01 20.12 -16.76
N LEU A 20 12.54 21.20 -16.15
CA LEU A 20 11.63 21.13 -14.99
C LEU A 20 10.27 20.49 -15.33
N SER A 21 9.72 20.78 -16.50
CA SER A 21 8.46 20.18 -16.98
C SER A 21 8.60 18.66 -17.23
N ALA A 22 9.72 18.20 -17.75
CA ALA A 22 9.97 16.79 -18.02
C ALA A 22 10.12 15.95 -16.74
N CYS A 23 10.70 16.51 -15.66
CA CYS A 23 10.79 15.84 -14.37
C CYS A 23 9.42 15.67 -13.70
N ALA A 24 8.56 16.69 -13.72
CA ALA A 24 7.22 16.62 -13.15
C ALA A 24 6.36 15.56 -13.85
N ALA A 25 6.39 15.50 -15.18
CA ALA A 25 5.65 14.52 -15.97
C ALA A 25 6.10 13.06 -15.69
N LYS A 26 7.40 12.80 -15.52
CA LYS A 26 7.91 11.48 -15.16
C LYS A 26 7.49 11.03 -13.77
N THR A 27 7.47 11.94 -12.80
CA THR A 27 7.06 11.65 -11.42
C THR A 27 5.57 11.32 -11.35
N THR A 28 4.72 12.11 -12.01
CA THR A 28 3.26 11.88 -12.06
C THR A 28 2.95 10.52 -12.69
N LYS A 29 3.57 10.19 -13.83
CA LYS A 29 3.36 8.90 -14.50
C LYS A 29 3.81 7.72 -13.63
N LYS A 30 4.91 7.84 -12.87
CA LYS A 30 5.35 6.80 -11.93
C LYS A 30 4.33 6.58 -10.81
N ILE A 31 3.74 7.63 -10.26
CA ILE A 31 2.71 7.55 -9.21
C ILE A 31 1.45 6.88 -9.76
N GLU A 32 0.97 7.26 -10.95
CA GLU A 32 -0.20 6.66 -11.59
C GLU A 32 -0.01 5.15 -11.85
N THR A 33 1.20 4.72 -12.22
CA THR A 33 1.52 3.30 -12.42
C THR A 33 1.51 2.52 -11.10
N GLN A 34 1.80 3.15 -9.97
CA GLN A 34 1.80 2.52 -8.66
C GLN A 34 0.40 2.45 -8.00
N ILE A 35 -0.59 3.12 -8.58
CA ILE A 35 -1.96 3.14 -8.06
C ILE A 35 -2.90 2.65 -9.18
N ALA A 36 -3.38 1.42 -9.06
CA ALA A 36 -4.39 0.86 -9.96
C ALA A 36 -5.78 1.27 -9.46
N GLY A 37 -6.40 2.23 -10.14
CA GLY A 37 -7.63 2.87 -9.67
C GLY A 37 -7.35 3.66 -8.39
N ASP A 38 -7.87 3.22 -7.25
CA ASP A 38 -7.63 3.82 -5.92
C ASP A 38 -6.84 2.88 -4.99
N THR A 39 -6.23 1.82 -5.53
CA THR A 39 -5.50 0.81 -4.74
C THR A 39 -4.02 0.81 -5.12
N TYR A 40 -3.14 0.72 -4.11
CA TYR A 40 -1.70 0.62 -4.33
C TYR A 40 -1.35 -0.68 -5.06
N ALA A 41 -0.56 -0.58 -6.12
CA ALA A 41 -0.12 -1.69 -6.96
C ALA A 41 1.43 -1.80 -7.06
N GLY A 42 2.17 -0.93 -6.35
CA GLY A 42 3.63 -0.96 -6.32
C GLY A 42 4.17 -1.96 -5.29
N GLU A 43 5.49 -2.16 -5.29
CA GLU A 43 6.19 -3.10 -4.42
C GLU A 43 7.04 -2.43 -3.34
N GLU A 44 7.21 -1.12 -3.37
CA GLU A 44 8.18 -0.38 -2.51
C GLU A 44 7.96 -0.60 -1.01
N THR A 45 6.72 -0.82 -0.57
CA THR A 45 6.40 -1.06 0.85
C THR A 45 6.10 -2.52 1.16
N VAL A 46 6.13 -3.40 0.16
CA VAL A 46 5.82 -4.82 0.36
C VAL A 46 6.99 -5.51 1.05
N LYS A 47 6.68 -6.24 2.11
CA LYS A 47 7.59 -7.19 2.77
C LYS A 47 7.05 -8.61 2.54
N TYR A 48 7.75 -9.59 3.03
CA TYR A 48 7.43 -10.97 2.78
C TYR A 48 7.22 -11.75 4.08
N LEU A 49 6.12 -12.48 4.17
CA LEU A 49 5.84 -13.44 5.23
C LEU A 49 6.79 -14.63 5.15
N ALA A 50 7.11 -15.03 3.91
CA ALA A 50 8.13 -16.02 3.54
C ALA A 50 8.60 -15.72 2.11
N THR A 51 9.66 -16.38 1.64
CA THR A 51 10.18 -16.20 0.27
C THR A 51 9.06 -16.33 -0.77
N GLY A 52 8.85 -15.28 -1.57
CA GLY A 52 7.81 -15.23 -2.59
C GLY A 52 6.37 -15.07 -2.10
N VAL A 53 6.16 -14.90 -0.78
CA VAL A 53 4.84 -14.73 -0.15
C VAL A 53 4.72 -13.32 0.42
N PRO A 54 4.12 -12.36 -0.30
CA PRO A 54 3.95 -10.99 0.20
C PRO A 54 3.13 -10.98 1.50
N ASP A 55 3.51 -10.12 2.45
CA ASP A 55 2.90 -10.06 3.78
C ASP A 55 1.63 -9.21 3.84
N ARG A 56 1.37 -8.37 2.81
CA ARG A 56 0.31 -7.35 2.87
C ARG A 56 -0.56 -7.30 1.64
N VAL A 57 -1.76 -6.77 1.85
CA VAL A 57 -2.74 -6.45 0.82
C VAL A 57 -3.24 -5.03 0.99
N PHE A 58 -3.67 -4.41 -0.11
CA PHE A 58 -4.06 -3.00 -0.16
C PHE A 58 -5.55 -2.83 -0.47
N PHE A 59 -6.10 -1.69 -0.02
CA PHE A 59 -7.51 -1.36 -0.12
C PHE A 59 -7.73 0.02 -0.76
N ALA A 60 -8.87 0.18 -1.41
CA ALA A 60 -9.35 1.46 -1.87
C ALA A 60 -9.78 2.38 -0.71
N THR A 61 -9.93 3.67 -0.99
CA THR A 61 -10.37 4.69 -0.02
C THR A 61 -11.69 4.27 0.62
N ASN A 62 -11.76 4.30 1.95
CA ASN A 62 -12.93 3.95 2.76
C ASN A 62 -13.51 2.54 2.50
N LYS A 63 -12.75 1.64 1.87
CA LYS A 63 -13.18 0.26 1.60
C LYS A 63 -12.37 -0.74 2.42
N SER A 64 -13.03 -1.88 2.70
CA SER A 64 -12.45 -3.12 3.23
C SER A 64 -12.67 -4.32 2.29
N VAL A 65 -13.18 -4.07 1.09
CA VAL A 65 -13.39 -5.10 0.06
C VAL A 65 -12.04 -5.46 -0.56
N LEU A 66 -11.76 -6.75 -0.66
CA LEU A 66 -10.55 -7.29 -1.26
C LEU A 66 -10.61 -7.19 -2.79
N THR A 67 -9.57 -6.60 -3.39
CA THR A 67 -9.37 -6.59 -4.84
C THR A 67 -8.91 -7.97 -5.35
N THR A 68 -8.89 -8.18 -6.65
CA THR A 68 -8.34 -9.41 -7.26
C THR A 68 -6.88 -9.61 -6.86
N ALA A 69 -6.03 -8.57 -6.95
CA ALA A 69 -4.63 -8.62 -6.54
C ALA A 69 -4.46 -8.96 -5.04
N SER A 70 -5.33 -8.39 -4.17
CA SER A 70 -5.34 -8.73 -2.74
C SER A 70 -5.69 -10.19 -2.50
N ARG A 71 -6.68 -10.73 -3.22
CA ARG A 71 -7.06 -12.15 -3.13
C ARG A 71 -5.94 -13.06 -3.63
N ASP A 72 -5.22 -12.70 -4.69
CA ASP A 72 -4.07 -13.47 -5.21
C ASP A 72 -2.96 -13.55 -4.17
N THR A 73 -2.66 -12.45 -3.49
CA THR A 73 -1.69 -12.41 -2.39
C THR A 73 -2.15 -13.30 -1.21
N LEU A 74 -3.41 -13.17 -0.78
CA LEU A 74 -3.93 -13.99 0.32
C LEU A 74 -3.98 -15.48 -0.02
N ARG A 75 -4.19 -15.86 -1.30
CA ARG A 75 -4.07 -17.27 -1.74
C ARG A 75 -2.65 -17.79 -1.54
N LYS A 76 -1.61 -17.00 -1.86
CA LYS A 76 -0.22 -17.38 -1.61
C LYS A 76 0.05 -17.54 -0.11
N GLN A 77 -0.45 -16.62 0.72
CA GLN A 77 -0.34 -16.72 2.18
C GLN A 77 -1.06 -17.97 2.71
N ALA A 78 -2.28 -18.26 2.24
CA ALA A 78 -3.02 -19.43 2.65
C ALA A 78 -2.32 -20.75 2.25
N ALA A 79 -1.74 -20.81 1.05
CA ALA A 79 -0.97 -21.98 0.62
C ALA A 79 0.21 -22.22 1.57
N TRP A 80 0.99 -21.19 1.85
CA TRP A 80 2.12 -21.26 2.77
C TRP A 80 1.69 -21.64 4.21
N LEU A 81 0.60 -21.06 4.73
CA LEU A 81 0.08 -21.36 6.07
C LEU A 81 -0.44 -22.80 6.20
N ARG A 82 -0.95 -23.41 5.12
CA ARG A 82 -1.34 -24.84 5.11
C ARG A 82 -0.15 -25.78 5.23
N GLU A 83 0.97 -25.41 4.62
CA GLU A 83 2.24 -26.16 4.74
C GLU A 83 2.90 -25.95 6.10
N ASN A 84 2.70 -24.79 6.72
CA ASN A 84 3.32 -24.41 7.99
C ASN A 84 2.28 -24.38 9.13
N LYS A 85 1.74 -25.56 9.47
CA LYS A 85 0.60 -25.71 10.40
C LYS A 85 0.85 -25.21 11.81
N SER A 86 2.09 -25.20 12.28
CA SER A 86 2.48 -24.71 13.63
C SER A 86 2.53 -23.18 13.72
N ILE A 87 2.54 -22.46 12.59
CA ILE A 87 2.64 -21.01 12.58
C ILE A 87 1.28 -20.39 12.83
N ASN A 88 1.18 -19.56 13.85
CA ASN A 88 0.08 -18.63 14.06
C ASN A 88 0.42 -17.26 13.49
N VAL A 89 -0.58 -16.49 13.11
CA VAL A 89 -0.40 -15.16 12.54
C VAL A 89 -1.32 -14.15 13.18
N THR A 90 -0.89 -12.88 13.15
CA THR A 90 -1.75 -11.74 13.44
C THR A 90 -1.94 -10.95 12.15
N VAL A 91 -3.18 -10.62 11.83
CA VAL A 91 -3.52 -9.73 10.72
C VAL A 91 -3.73 -8.33 11.27
N GLU A 92 -2.84 -7.42 10.91
CA GLU A 92 -2.89 -6.01 11.32
C GLU A 92 -3.67 -5.19 10.28
N GLY A 93 -4.61 -4.36 10.73
CA GLY A 93 -5.38 -3.47 9.87
C GLY A 93 -4.96 -2.03 10.02
N HIS A 94 -4.81 -1.34 8.89
CA HIS A 94 -4.33 0.04 8.83
C HIS A 94 -5.19 0.90 7.90
N ALA A 95 -5.17 2.21 8.17
CA ALA A 95 -5.85 3.23 7.38
C ALA A 95 -4.88 4.35 7.00
N ASP A 96 -5.29 5.21 6.06
CA ASP A 96 -4.59 6.46 5.79
C ASP A 96 -4.90 7.52 6.87
N GLU A 97 -4.21 8.66 6.82
CA GLU A 97 -4.28 9.70 7.85
C GLU A 97 -5.64 10.42 7.94
N ARG A 98 -6.48 10.35 6.91
CA ARG A 98 -7.73 11.11 6.78
C ARG A 98 -8.82 10.55 7.67
N GLY A 99 -9.62 11.44 8.28
CA GLY A 99 -10.72 11.08 9.17
C GLY A 99 -10.33 10.96 10.63
N THR A 100 -11.32 10.64 11.48
CA THR A 100 -11.12 10.53 12.92
C THR A 100 -10.34 9.27 13.30
N ARG A 101 -9.80 9.25 14.50
CA ARG A 101 -9.08 8.11 15.05
C ARG A 101 -9.99 6.89 15.19
N GLU A 102 -11.16 7.09 15.75
CA GLU A 102 -12.16 6.05 16.00
C GLU A 102 -12.65 5.42 14.70
N TYR A 103 -12.97 6.23 13.70
CA TYR A 103 -13.35 5.76 12.38
C TYR A 103 -12.27 4.89 11.75
N ASN A 104 -11.00 5.34 11.80
CA ASN A 104 -9.88 4.61 11.22
C ASN A 104 -9.55 3.32 11.96
N LEU A 105 -9.72 3.27 13.29
CA LEU A 105 -9.61 2.02 14.06
C LEU A 105 -10.65 1.01 13.59
N ALA A 106 -11.92 1.42 13.49
CA ALA A 106 -12.98 0.54 13.00
C ALA A 106 -12.77 0.12 11.53
N LEU A 107 -12.24 1.01 10.65
CA LEU A 107 -11.93 0.68 9.27
C LEU A 107 -10.76 -0.32 9.17
N GLY A 108 -9.72 -0.13 9.98
CA GLY A 108 -8.59 -1.06 10.08
C GLY A 108 -9.04 -2.44 10.55
N GLU A 109 -9.93 -2.50 11.54
CA GLU A 109 -10.51 -3.76 12.01
C GLU A 109 -11.27 -4.49 10.89
N ARG A 110 -12.14 -3.80 10.16
CA ARG A 110 -12.85 -4.39 9.01
C ARG A 110 -11.90 -4.91 7.94
N ARG A 111 -10.77 -4.24 7.68
CA ARG A 111 -9.73 -4.69 6.73
C ARG A 111 -9.01 -5.94 7.22
N ALA A 112 -8.63 -5.97 8.50
CA ALA A 112 -8.01 -7.14 9.10
C ALA A 112 -8.95 -8.36 9.05
N ASN A 113 -10.22 -8.17 9.42
CA ASN A 113 -11.21 -9.24 9.37
C ASN A 113 -11.48 -9.71 7.94
N ALA A 114 -11.56 -8.83 6.95
CA ALA A 114 -11.72 -9.24 5.55
C ALA A 114 -10.58 -10.15 5.06
N ALA A 115 -9.34 -9.88 5.46
CA ALA A 115 -8.20 -10.74 5.13
C ALA A 115 -8.24 -12.07 5.91
N LYS A 116 -8.58 -12.04 7.21
CA LYS A 116 -8.78 -13.24 8.03
C LYS A 116 -9.86 -14.15 7.44
N ASP A 117 -11.03 -13.61 7.17
CA ASP A 117 -12.16 -14.37 6.62
C ASP A 117 -11.78 -15.02 5.31
N TYR A 118 -11.05 -14.31 4.43
CA TYR A 118 -10.57 -14.88 3.19
C TYR A 118 -9.57 -16.02 3.40
N LEU A 119 -8.63 -15.91 4.35
CA LEU A 119 -7.71 -16.99 4.70
C LEU A 119 -8.48 -18.22 5.23
N MET A 120 -9.53 -18.01 6.02
CA MET A 120 -10.39 -19.09 6.54
C MET A 120 -11.14 -19.81 5.42
N THR A 121 -11.57 -19.15 4.35
CA THR A 121 -12.18 -19.83 3.17
C THR A 121 -11.21 -20.77 2.47
N TYR A 122 -9.90 -20.60 2.67
CA TYR A 122 -8.84 -21.49 2.17
C TYR A 122 -8.36 -22.52 3.20
N GLY A 123 -9.17 -22.75 4.26
CA GLY A 123 -8.96 -23.82 5.24
C GLY A 123 -7.97 -23.49 6.36
N ILE A 124 -7.62 -22.19 6.55
CA ILE A 124 -6.81 -21.79 7.72
C ILE A 124 -7.75 -21.65 8.91
N SER A 125 -7.47 -22.38 9.99
CA SER A 125 -8.31 -22.33 11.20
C SER A 125 -8.30 -20.95 11.87
N GLY A 126 -9.47 -20.44 12.24
CA GLY A 126 -9.63 -19.10 12.81
C GLY A 126 -8.88 -18.87 14.12
N ASN A 127 -8.60 -19.95 14.89
CA ASN A 127 -7.81 -19.88 16.13
C ASN A 127 -6.30 -19.64 15.86
N ARG A 128 -5.84 -19.83 14.63
CA ARG A 128 -4.49 -19.52 14.19
C ARG A 128 -4.33 -18.07 13.72
N ILE A 129 -5.43 -17.31 13.61
CA ILE A 129 -5.44 -15.97 13.04
C ILE A 129 -6.02 -14.98 14.04
N ALA A 130 -5.16 -14.22 14.71
CA ALA A 130 -5.57 -13.06 15.46
C ALA A 130 -5.75 -11.84 14.56
N THR A 131 -6.57 -10.87 14.93
CA THR A 131 -6.71 -9.58 14.26
C THR A 131 -6.47 -8.44 15.23
N ILE A 132 -5.84 -7.37 14.74
CA ILE A 132 -5.65 -6.12 15.47
C ILE A 132 -5.76 -4.94 14.51
N SER A 133 -6.35 -3.84 14.96
CA SER A 133 -6.36 -2.59 14.19
C SER A 133 -5.45 -1.56 14.85
N TYR A 134 -4.61 -0.96 14.04
CA TYR A 134 -3.84 0.24 14.38
C TYR A 134 -4.45 1.50 13.78
N GLY A 135 -5.54 1.38 13.01
CA GLY A 135 -6.12 2.53 12.33
C GLY A 135 -5.06 3.31 11.56
N LYS A 136 -4.93 4.61 11.83
CA LYS A 136 -3.94 5.49 11.20
C LYS A 136 -2.65 5.69 12.02
N GLU A 137 -2.53 5.05 13.17
CA GLU A 137 -1.45 5.31 14.15
C GLU A 137 -0.10 4.70 13.76
N ARG A 138 -0.07 3.75 12.81
CA ARG A 138 1.16 3.10 12.33
C ARG A 138 1.28 3.20 10.81
N PRO A 139 1.54 4.40 10.25
CA PRO A 139 1.72 4.54 8.81
C PRO A 139 3.01 3.84 8.35
N VAL A 140 2.98 3.22 7.16
CA VAL A 140 4.19 2.72 6.48
C VAL A 140 4.87 3.84 5.69
N ASN A 141 4.10 4.83 5.28
CA ASN A 141 4.58 6.06 4.68
C ASN A 141 4.00 7.24 5.46
N SER A 142 4.87 8.03 6.10
CA SER A 142 4.51 9.20 6.92
C SER A 142 4.23 10.46 6.09
N GLY A 143 4.41 10.41 4.78
CA GLY A 143 4.06 11.51 3.88
C GLY A 143 2.54 11.66 3.71
N SER A 144 2.14 12.80 3.15
CA SER A 144 0.77 13.07 2.73
C SER A 144 0.62 12.97 1.22
N GLY A 145 -0.59 12.68 0.77
CA GLY A 145 -0.94 12.62 -0.65
C GLY A 145 -1.30 11.22 -1.15
N PRO A 146 -1.75 11.11 -2.42
CA PRO A 146 -2.37 9.90 -2.96
C PRO A 146 -1.49 8.65 -2.82
N LEU A 147 -0.18 8.76 -3.08
CA LEU A 147 0.74 7.64 -2.96
C LEU A 147 0.86 7.16 -1.52
N ALA A 148 1.17 8.06 -0.56
CA ALA A 148 1.29 7.71 0.84
C ALA A 148 -0.02 7.12 1.39
N TRP A 149 -1.16 7.72 1.06
CA TRP A 149 -2.47 7.21 1.47
C TRP A 149 -2.74 5.80 0.94
N SER A 150 -2.43 5.53 -0.34
CA SER A 150 -2.65 4.21 -0.94
C SER A 150 -1.76 3.14 -0.30
N GLN A 151 -0.54 3.45 0.08
CA GLN A 151 0.38 2.56 0.80
C GLN A 151 -0.08 2.29 2.25
N ASN A 152 -0.70 3.29 2.89
CA ASN A 152 -1.18 3.18 4.26
C ASN A 152 -2.49 2.38 4.37
N ARG A 153 -3.34 2.37 3.34
CA ARG A 153 -4.59 1.58 3.28
C ARG A 153 -4.29 0.10 3.05
N ARG A 154 -3.91 -0.62 4.10
CA ARG A 154 -3.44 -2.00 3.99
C ARG A 154 -3.90 -2.89 5.14
N SER A 155 -3.82 -4.20 4.97
CA SER A 155 -3.66 -5.15 6.07
C SER A 155 -2.36 -5.93 5.91
N VAL A 156 -1.74 -6.29 7.03
CA VAL A 156 -0.42 -6.96 7.07
C VAL A 156 -0.56 -8.24 7.88
N THR A 157 -0.13 -9.36 7.31
CA THR A 157 -0.05 -10.64 8.01
C THR A 157 1.35 -10.79 8.60
N VAL A 158 1.45 -10.89 9.91
CA VAL A 158 2.71 -11.09 10.65
C VAL A 158 2.67 -12.41 11.39
N LYS A 159 3.81 -13.08 11.52
CA LYS A 159 3.92 -14.26 12.37
C LYS A 159 3.70 -13.84 13.82
N ALA A 160 2.82 -14.56 14.52
CA ALA A 160 2.71 -14.39 15.97
C ALA A 160 3.93 -15.00 16.65
N ASN A 161 4.50 -14.26 17.60
CA ASN A 161 5.60 -14.74 18.42
C ASN A 161 5.08 -15.72 19.48
#